data_7d353802e91f9c0a475ad4d773c06e37
#
_entry.id   7d353802e91f9c0a475ad4d773c06e37
#
_cell.length_a   1.000
_cell.length_b   1.000
_cell.length_c   1.000
_cell.angle_alpha   90.00
_cell.angle_beta   90.00
_cell.angle_gamma   90.00
#
_symmetry.space_group_name_H-M   'P 1'
#
loop_
_entity.id
_entity.type
_entity.pdbx_description
1 polymer ?
#
loop_
_entity_poly.entity_id
_entity_poly.type
_entity_poly.pdbx_seq_one_letter_code
_entity_poly.pdbx_strand_id
1 'polypeptide(L)'
;MLLLVGVGCEMAQCARRGGGLHSPMGRKGVRLGGVKTYPIEIGGVRRDLPVVQVGPGVAVALLNLLGDTELVEAVAAELAKRLPSEVETLVTPEVKAVPLAHALSRITKKPYVVARKTEKPYMINPVSRTVISITTGKPQLLVLDGADVALIKGKKVAVVDDVVSTGSTLKGLRELIEDVGGQMVAVMAVFTEGSPREDVIALGHLPLFEPE
;
A
#
# COMPACT_ATOMS: atom_id res chain seq x y z
N MET A 1 40.72 -5.64 -45.88
CA MET A 1 40.53 -7.09 -45.91
C MET A 1 39.85 -7.51 -44.60
N LEU A 2 38.53 -7.59 -44.67
CA LEU A 2 37.63 -7.83 -43.54
C LEU A 2 37.51 -9.34 -43.35
N LEU A 3 37.69 -9.81 -42.10
CA LEU A 3 37.29 -11.15 -41.71
C LEU A 3 36.10 -11.06 -40.77
N LEU A 4 34.92 -11.40 -41.30
CA LEU A 4 33.69 -11.68 -40.56
C LEU A 4 33.81 -13.10 -39.98
N VAL A 5 33.78 -13.22 -38.64
CA VAL A 5 33.53 -14.50 -37.97
C VAL A 5 32.10 -14.50 -37.52
N GLY A 6 31.25 -15.22 -38.24
CA GLY A 6 29.89 -15.53 -37.83
C GLY A 6 29.89 -16.59 -36.74
N VAL A 7 29.23 -16.32 -35.63
CA VAL A 7 28.86 -17.33 -34.64
C VAL A 7 27.37 -17.57 -34.80
N GLY A 8 27.02 -18.61 -35.52
CA GLY A 8 25.69 -19.16 -35.56
C GLY A 8 25.41 -19.87 -34.23
N CYS A 9 24.41 -19.42 -33.50
CA CYS A 9 23.88 -20.13 -32.35
C CYS A 9 22.64 -20.91 -32.81
N GLU A 10 22.81 -22.24 -32.89
CA GLU A 10 21.73 -23.18 -33.13
C GLU A 10 20.68 -23.12 -32.06
N MET A 11 19.49 -22.66 -32.41
CA MET A 11 18.26 -22.90 -31.61
C MET A 11 17.71 -24.27 -31.99
N ALA A 12 18.04 -25.31 -31.25
CA ALA A 12 17.28 -26.53 -31.25
C ALA A 12 17.43 -27.30 -29.94
N GLN A 13 16.28 -27.68 -29.40
CA GLN A 13 16.08 -28.72 -28.40
C GLN A 13 16.37 -28.40 -26.92
N CYS A 14 15.46 -27.63 -26.30
CA CYS A 14 15.13 -27.85 -24.91
C CYS A 14 13.60 -27.90 -24.68
N ALA A 15 12.97 -28.86 -25.34
CA ALA A 15 11.60 -29.24 -25.03
C ALA A 15 11.62 -30.58 -24.29
N ARG A 16 10.88 -30.62 -23.18
CA ARG A 16 10.52 -31.80 -22.37
C ARG A 16 11.48 -32.24 -21.28
N ARG A 17 11.42 -31.53 -20.15
CA ARG A 17 11.33 -32.24 -18.86
C ARG A 17 10.28 -31.49 -18.04
N GLY A 18 9.17 -32.18 -17.76
CA GLY A 18 8.13 -31.72 -16.86
C GLY A 18 8.70 -31.61 -15.44
N GLY A 19 9.09 -30.40 -15.08
CA GLY A 19 9.39 -30.00 -13.71
C GLY A 19 8.16 -29.26 -13.20
N GLY A 20 7.46 -29.88 -12.24
CA GLY A 20 6.32 -29.26 -11.58
C GLY A 20 6.70 -27.87 -11.09
N LEU A 21 5.90 -26.89 -11.46
CA LEU A 21 5.92 -25.57 -10.84
C LEU A 21 5.72 -25.77 -9.34
N HIS A 22 6.82 -25.71 -8.59
CA HIS A 22 6.75 -25.50 -7.16
C HIS A 22 6.06 -24.16 -6.96
N SER A 23 4.82 -24.19 -6.50
CA SER A 23 4.17 -23.03 -5.90
C SER A 23 5.16 -22.40 -4.91
N PRO A 24 5.40 -21.07 -5.01
CA PRO A 24 6.20 -20.42 -4.00
C PRO A 24 5.57 -20.71 -2.65
N MET A 25 6.37 -21.19 -1.70
CA MET A 25 5.96 -21.47 -0.33
C MET A 25 5.25 -20.26 0.23
N GLY A 26 3.92 -20.27 0.21
CA GLY A 26 3.12 -19.37 1.00
C GLY A 26 3.60 -19.51 2.45
N ARG A 27 3.91 -18.39 3.10
CA ARG A 27 4.18 -18.41 4.55
C ARG A 27 2.94 -19.00 5.21
N LYS A 28 2.97 -20.31 5.47
CA LYS A 28 1.99 -20.96 6.34
C LYS A 28 2.01 -20.18 7.63
N GLY A 29 0.85 -19.66 8.04
CA GLY A 29 0.72 -18.82 9.20
C GLY A 29 1.61 -19.31 10.33
N VAL A 30 2.60 -18.51 10.71
CA VAL A 30 3.41 -18.76 11.89
C VAL A 30 2.42 -18.70 13.03
N ARG A 31 2.10 -19.84 13.66
CA ARG A 31 1.38 -19.88 14.92
C ARG A 31 2.29 -19.18 15.94
N LEU A 32 2.07 -17.90 16.13
CA LEU A 32 2.62 -17.17 17.26
C LEU A 32 1.91 -17.75 18.48
N GLY A 33 2.59 -18.60 19.24
CA GLY A 33 2.00 -19.35 20.36
C GLY A 33 1.17 -18.43 21.25
N GLY A 34 -0.12 -18.75 21.43
CA GLY A 34 -1.03 -18.10 22.36
C GLY A 34 -1.59 -16.73 21.95
N VAL A 35 -1.21 -16.14 20.81
CA VAL A 35 -1.76 -14.86 20.37
C VAL A 35 -3.08 -15.09 19.64
N LYS A 36 -4.13 -14.38 20.06
CA LYS A 36 -5.42 -14.32 19.36
C LYS A 36 -5.21 -13.77 17.95
N THR A 37 -5.85 -14.40 16.96
CA THR A 37 -5.76 -13.97 15.55
C THR A 37 -7.14 -13.68 14.98
N TYR A 38 -7.18 -12.83 13.94
CA TYR A 38 -8.37 -12.52 13.16
C TYR A 38 -8.15 -12.97 11.71
N PRO A 39 -8.96 -13.92 11.19
CA PRO A 39 -8.80 -14.43 9.85
C PRO A 39 -9.31 -13.42 8.81
N ILE A 40 -8.56 -13.28 7.73
CA ILE A 40 -8.96 -12.53 6.53
C ILE A 40 -8.77 -13.38 5.28
N GLU A 41 -9.53 -13.06 4.21
CA GLU A 41 -9.34 -13.64 2.90
C GLU A 41 -9.58 -12.57 1.82
N ILE A 42 -8.61 -12.37 0.94
CA ILE A 42 -8.68 -11.41 -0.17
C ILE A 42 -8.13 -12.09 -1.43
N GLY A 43 -8.94 -12.12 -2.51
CA GLY A 43 -8.52 -12.72 -3.78
C GLY A 43 -8.08 -14.18 -3.65
N GLY A 44 -8.66 -14.94 -2.71
CA GLY A 44 -8.28 -16.32 -2.41
C GLY A 44 -7.04 -16.47 -1.52
N VAL A 45 -6.41 -15.39 -1.11
CA VAL A 45 -5.26 -15.39 -0.19
C VAL A 45 -5.76 -15.20 1.24
N ARG A 46 -5.48 -16.18 2.11
CA ARG A 46 -5.88 -16.18 3.53
C ARG A 46 -4.70 -15.81 4.42
N ARG A 47 -4.99 -15.00 5.44
CA ARG A 47 -4.03 -14.65 6.51
C ARG A 47 -4.74 -14.62 7.87
N ASP A 48 -4.02 -15.00 8.91
CA ASP A 48 -4.44 -14.85 10.30
C ASP A 48 -3.70 -13.64 10.89
N LEU A 49 -4.39 -12.52 11.02
CA LEU A 49 -3.82 -11.28 11.54
C LEU A 49 -3.68 -11.37 13.05
N PRO A 50 -2.51 -11.12 13.65
CA PRO A 50 -2.38 -11.08 15.11
C PRO A 50 -3.19 -9.92 15.69
N VAL A 51 -3.93 -10.20 16.77
CA VAL A 51 -4.64 -9.16 17.53
C VAL A 51 -3.68 -8.61 18.57
N VAL A 52 -3.37 -7.32 18.46
CA VAL A 52 -2.38 -6.65 19.33
C VAL A 52 -3.00 -5.47 20.06
N GLN A 53 -2.64 -5.31 21.32
CA GLN A 53 -3.06 -4.15 22.12
C GLN A 53 -2.30 -2.91 21.66
N VAL A 54 -3.02 -1.84 21.32
CA VAL A 54 -2.45 -0.57 20.84
C VAL A 54 -2.66 0.58 21.80
N GLY A 55 -3.50 0.38 22.82
CA GLY A 55 -3.79 1.37 23.87
C GLY A 55 -4.59 0.77 25.01
N PRO A 56 -4.88 1.57 26.07
CA PRO A 56 -5.75 1.13 27.14
C PRO A 56 -7.15 0.76 26.61
N GLY A 57 -7.59 -0.48 26.84
CA GLY A 57 -8.91 -0.96 26.43
C GLY A 57 -9.12 -1.19 24.93
N VAL A 58 -8.08 -1.11 24.10
CA VAL A 58 -8.20 -1.27 22.64
C VAL A 58 -7.15 -2.20 22.08
N ALA A 59 -7.58 -3.22 21.33
CA ALA A 59 -6.72 -4.05 20.50
C ALA A 59 -7.22 -4.07 19.05
N VAL A 60 -6.31 -4.28 18.11
CA VAL A 60 -6.56 -4.26 16.67
C VAL A 60 -6.00 -5.50 15.99
N ALA A 61 -6.61 -5.92 14.90
CA ALA A 61 -6.03 -6.93 14.02
C ALA A 61 -4.93 -6.27 13.16
N LEU A 62 -3.68 -6.62 13.41
CA LEU A 62 -2.53 -5.96 12.79
C LEU A 62 -2.31 -6.47 11.35
N LEU A 63 -2.70 -5.66 10.37
CA LEU A 63 -2.32 -5.89 8.99
C LEU A 63 -0.88 -5.42 8.76
N ASN A 64 -0.07 -6.28 8.15
CA ASN A 64 1.27 -5.93 7.71
C ASN A 64 1.51 -6.41 6.29
N LEU A 65 1.60 -5.47 5.35
CA LEU A 65 1.88 -5.74 3.93
C LEU A 65 3.37 -5.86 3.62
N LEU A 66 4.24 -5.44 4.55
CA LEU A 66 5.69 -5.47 4.31
C LEU A 66 6.19 -6.92 4.27
N GLY A 67 6.78 -7.31 3.13
CA GLY A 67 7.32 -8.64 2.91
C GLY A 67 6.27 -9.72 2.60
N ASP A 68 4.99 -9.37 2.45
CA ASP A 68 3.91 -10.31 2.05
C ASP A 68 3.49 -10.05 0.60
N THR A 69 4.32 -10.47 -0.34
CA THR A 69 4.10 -10.24 -1.77
C THR A 69 2.79 -10.84 -2.27
N GLU A 70 2.46 -12.06 -1.82
CA GLU A 70 1.25 -12.75 -2.26
C GLU A 70 -0.02 -11.97 -1.87
N LEU A 71 -0.10 -11.52 -0.62
CA LEU A 71 -1.23 -10.71 -0.17
C LEU A 71 -1.27 -9.35 -0.87
N VAL A 72 -0.11 -8.69 -1.04
CA VAL A 72 -0.02 -7.39 -1.73
C VAL A 72 -0.54 -7.49 -3.18
N GLU A 73 -0.14 -8.51 -3.93
CA GLU A 73 -0.59 -8.70 -5.32
C GLU A 73 -2.10 -9.01 -5.38
N ALA A 74 -2.62 -9.83 -4.48
CA ALA A 74 -4.05 -10.13 -4.39
C ALA A 74 -4.88 -8.88 -4.06
N VAL A 75 -4.46 -8.11 -3.06
CA VAL A 75 -5.09 -6.85 -2.67
C VAL A 75 -5.05 -5.83 -3.82
N ALA A 76 -3.90 -5.66 -4.47
CA ALA A 76 -3.75 -4.72 -5.58
C ALA A 76 -4.66 -5.09 -6.76
N ALA A 77 -4.81 -6.39 -7.07
CA ALA A 77 -5.70 -6.85 -8.13
C ALA A 77 -7.17 -6.53 -7.83
N GLU A 78 -7.61 -6.70 -6.57
CA GLU A 78 -8.99 -6.39 -6.18
C GLU A 78 -9.25 -4.87 -6.10
N LEU A 79 -8.31 -4.08 -5.60
CA LEU A 79 -8.43 -2.62 -5.55
C LEU A 79 -8.37 -2.00 -6.96
N ALA A 80 -7.57 -2.53 -7.86
CA ALA A 80 -7.49 -2.03 -9.24
C ALA A 80 -8.85 -2.07 -9.95
N LYS A 81 -9.71 -3.05 -9.67
CA LYS A 81 -11.06 -3.17 -10.22
C LYS A 81 -12.01 -2.05 -9.73
N ARG A 82 -11.68 -1.43 -8.61
CA ARG A 82 -12.47 -0.40 -7.92
C ARG A 82 -11.88 1.01 -8.05
N LEU A 83 -10.71 1.14 -8.67
CA LEU A 83 -10.09 2.44 -8.86
C LEU A 83 -10.91 3.30 -9.82
N PRO A 84 -11.35 4.51 -9.42
CA PRO A 84 -12.08 5.41 -10.31
C PRO A 84 -11.25 5.74 -11.56
N SER A 85 -11.88 5.69 -12.73
CA SER A 85 -11.21 5.86 -14.03
C SER A 85 -10.54 7.23 -14.18
N GLU A 86 -11.06 8.24 -13.48
CA GLU A 86 -10.56 9.61 -13.51
C GLU A 86 -9.26 9.81 -12.71
N VAL A 87 -8.87 8.88 -11.86
CA VAL A 87 -7.60 8.97 -11.09
C VAL A 87 -6.42 8.95 -12.05
N GLU A 88 -5.49 9.85 -11.85
CA GLU A 88 -4.28 10.00 -12.68
C GLU A 88 -3.00 9.62 -11.93
N THR A 89 -2.98 9.84 -10.59
CA THR A 89 -1.81 9.58 -9.73
C THR A 89 -2.25 8.95 -8.42
N LEU A 90 -1.40 8.10 -7.86
CA LEU A 90 -1.59 7.50 -6.54
C LEU A 90 -0.67 8.20 -5.53
N VAL A 91 -1.16 8.43 -4.31
CA VAL A 91 -0.33 8.90 -3.19
C VAL A 91 -0.50 7.97 -2.01
N THR A 92 0.60 7.56 -1.39
CA THR A 92 0.58 6.66 -0.23
C THR A 92 1.42 7.22 0.91
N PRO A 93 1.00 7.09 2.17
CA PRO A 93 1.87 7.42 3.29
C PRO A 93 2.96 6.35 3.51
N GLU A 94 4.14 6.79 3.95
CA GLU A 94 5.19 5.88 4.41
C GLU A 94 4.66 5.10 5.62
N VAL A 95 4.84 3.76 5.75
CA VAL A 95 5.67 2.86 4.97
C VAL A 95 4.88 1.60 4.56
N LYS A 96 3.84 1.18 5.33
CA LYS A 96 3.22 -0.14 5.18
C LYS A 96 2.45 -0.33 3.88
N ALA A 97 1.86 0.74 3.35
CA ALA A 97 1.10 0.72 2.11
C ALA A 97 1.96 0.94 0.85
N VAL A 98 3.26 1.22 0.98
CA VAL A 98 4.15 1.44 -0.18
C VAL A 98 4.19 0.24 -1.14
N PRO A 99 4.31 -1.02 -0.67
CA PRO A 99 4.25 -2.18 -1.58
C PRO A 99 2.92 -2.26 -2.35
N LEU A 100 1.80 -1.94 -1.68
CA LEU A 100 0.47 -1.92 -2.31
C LEU A 100 0.37 -0.83 -3.37
N ALA A 101 0.83 0.39 -3.08
CA ALA A 101 0.84 1.49 -4.04
C ALA A 101 1.70 1.14 -5.27
N HIS A 102 2.84 0.48 -5.07
CA HIS A 102 3.69 -0.01 -6.16
C HIS A 102 2.97 -1.07 -7.03
N ALA A 103 2.38 -2.10 -6.40
CA ALA A 103 1.67 -3.14 -7.11
C ALA A 103 0.46 -2.58 -7.88
N LEU A 104 -0.31 -1.68 -7.27
CA LEU A 104 -1.45 -1.01 -7.89
C LEU A 104 -1.01 -0.12 -9.07
N SER A 105 0.11 0.61 -8.94
CA SER A 105 0.74 1.40 -10.00
C SER A 105 1.11 0.52 -11.21
N ARG A 106 1.69 -0.65 -10.97
CA ARG A 106 2.04 -1.61 -12.03
C ARG A 106 0.81 -2.08 -12.82
N ILE A 107 -0.29 -2.40 -12.13
CA ILE A 107 -1.54 -2.88 -12.74
C ILE A 107 -2.21 -1.75 -13.52
N THR A 108 -2.35 -0.58 -12.91
CA THR A 108 -3.14 0.53 -13.45
C THR A 108 -2.35 1.45 -14.38
N LYS A 109 -1.02 1.30 -14.44
CA LYS A 109 -0.08 2.14 -15.20
C LYS A 109 -0.10 3.62 -14.77
N LYS A 110 -0.56 3.88 -13.55
CA LYS A 110 -0.56 5.23 -12.96
C LYS A 110 0.68 5.41 -12.08
N PRO A 111 1.35 6.57 -12.10
CA PRO A 111 2.47 6.83 -11.21
C PRO A 111 2.01 6.81 -9.75
N TYR A 112 2.94 6.57 -8.83
CA TYR A 112 2.68 6.73 -7.41
C TYR A 112 3.75 7.58 -6.74
N VAL A 113 3.35 8.30 -5.70
CA VAL A 113 4.19 9.16 -4.86
C VAL A 113 4.07 8.71 -3.42
N VAL A 114 5.18 8.77 -2.68
CA VAL A 114 5.22 8.42 -1.26
C VAL A 114 5.33 9.67 -0.41
N ALA A 115 4.30 9.96 0.39
CA ALA A 115 4.36 10.97 1.43
C ALA A 115 5.18 10.42 2.62
N ARG A 116 6.38 11.01 2.82
CA ARG A 116 7.34 10.57 3.82
C ARG A 116 6.99 11.10 5.21
N LYS A 117 7.46 10.43 6.25
CA LYS A 117 7.27 10.87 7.66
C LYS A 117 8.39 11.77 8.16
N THR A 118 9.44 11.93 7.38
CA THR A 118 10.59 12.78 7.69
C THR A 118 11.15 13.37 6.41
N GLU A 119 11.59 14.61 6.47
CA GLU A 119 12.39 15.22 5.43
C GLU A 119 13.76 14.54 5.34
N LYS A 120 14.26 14.36 4.12
CA LYS A 120 15.56 13.72 3.88
C LYS A 120 16.51 14.74 3.23
N PRO A 121 17.81 14.67 3.53
CA PRO A 121 18.80 15.63 3.02
C PRO A 121 18.91 15.70 1.49
N TYR A 122 18.44 14.69 0.79
CA TYR A 122 18.46 14.62 -0.68
C TYR A 122 17.19 15.18 -1.35
N MET A 123 16.15 15.54 -0.59
CA MET A 123 14.93 16.11 -1.14
C MET A 123 15.17 17.53 -1.67
N ILE A 124 14.56 17.83 -2.80
CA ILE A 124 14.67 19.13 -3.46
C ILE A 124 13.36 19.91 -3.23
N ASN A 125 13.45 21.06 -2.56
CA ASN A 125 12.29 21.92 -2.27
C ASN A 125 11.12 21.12 -1.68
N PRO A 126 11.30 20.37 -0.57
CA PRO A 126 10.26 19.55 0.00
C PRO A 126 9.07 20.40 0.47
N VAL A 127 7.86 19.86 0.29
CA VAL A 127 6.62 20.43 0.81
C VAL A 127 6.16 19.57 1.96
N SER A 128 5.90 20.16 3.12
CA SER A 128 5.56 19.42 4.33
C SER A 128 4.32 19.94 5.03
N ARG A 129 3.62 19.03 5.71
CA ARG A 129 2.46 19.31 6.55
C ARG A 129 2.56 18.52 7.86
N THR A 130 2.32 19.18 8.97
CA THR A 130 2.22 18.50 10.28
C THR A 130 0.76 18.20 10.58
N VAL A 131 0.46 16.93 10.85
CA VAL A 131 -0.85 16.47 11.31
C VAL A 131 -0.77 16.00 12.75
N ILE A 132 -1.80 16.29 13.54
CA ILE A 132 -1.91 15.77 14.90
C ILE A 132 -2.72 14.49 14.83
N SER A 133 -2.11 13.36 15.22
CA SER A 133 -2.82 12.09 15.34
C SER A 133 -3.82 12.17 16.48
N ILE A 134 -5.11 11.96 16.20
CA ILE A 134 -6.18 11.99 17.19
C ILE A 134 -5.99 10.86 18.21
N THR A 135 -5.44 9.72 17.79
CA THR A 135 -5.25 8.53 18.66
C THR A 135 -4.06 8.64 19.59
N THR A 136 -2.98 9.30 19.18
CA THR A 136 -1.75 9.40 19.98
C THR A 136 -1.47 10.81 20.50
N GLY A 137 -2.20 11.83 20.03
CA GLY A 137 -1.94 13.24 20.33
C GLY A 137 -0.57 13.74 19.81
N LYS A 138 0.21 12.90 19.15
CA LYS A 138 1.56 13.25 18.70
C LYS A 138 1.51 13.84 17.29
N PRO A 139 2.29 14.93 17.05
CA PRO A 139 2.44 15.47 15.71
C PRO A 139 3.15 14.45 14.80
N GLN A 140 2.62 14.27 13.61
CA GLN A 140 3.20 13.47 12.54
C GLN A 140 3.48 14.37 11.36
N LEU A 141 4.70 14.36 10.86
CA LEU A 141 5.08 15.07 9.66
C LEU A 141 4.70 14.23 8.43
N LEU A 142 4.16 14.90 7.40
CA LEU A 142 4.01 14.36 6.05
C LEU A 142 4.80 15.25 5.11
N VAL A 143 5.65 14.64 4.27
CA VAL A 143 6.57 15.36 3.38
C VAL A 143 6.49 14.78 1.98
N LEU A 144 6.33 15.66 0.99
CA LEU A 144 6.52 15.34 -0.43
C LEU A 144 7.86 15.90 -0.90
N ASP A 145 8.62 15.14 -1.67
CA ASP A 145 9.76 15.68 -2.40
C ASP A 145 9.25 16.62 -3.48
N GLY A 146 9.88 17.78 -3.64
CA GLY A 146 9.52 18.73 -4.70
C GLY A 146 9.67 18.13 -6.10
N ALA A 147 10.55 17.14 -6.28
CA ALA A 147 10.68 16.39 -7.54
C ALA A 147 9.39 15.60 -7.87
N ASP A 148 8.64 15.16 -6.85
CA ASP A 148 7.40 14.40 -7.03
C ASP A 148 6.16 15.30 -7.21
N VAL A 149 6.26 16.59 -6.88
CA VAL A 149 5.13 17.54 -6.99
C VAL A 149 4.57 17.62 -8.41
N ALA A 150 5.40 17.48 -9.44
CA ALA A 150 4.96 17.46 -10.83
C ALA A 150 4.00 16.31 -11.16
N LEU A 151 4.07 15.20 -10.42
CA LEU A 151 3.18 14.04 -10.57
C LEU A 151 1.81 14.27 -9.92
N ILE A 152 1.67 15.31 -9.08
CA ILE A 152 0.46 15.63 -8.31
C ILE A 152 -0.22 16.90 -8.83
N LYS A 153 0.56 17.94 -9.19
CA LYS A 153 0.05 19.24 -9.59
C LYS A 153 -0.90 19.16 -10.78
N GLY A 154 -2.14 19.65 -10.61
CA GLY A 154 -3.19 19.61 -11.61
C GLY A 154 -3.80 18.22 -11.85
N LYS A 155 -3.48 17.23 -11.02
CA LYS A 155 -3.90 15.84 -11.18
C LYS A 155 -5.02 15.44 -10.21
N LYS A 156 -5.86 14.51 -10.67
CA LYS A 156 -6.82 13.79 -9.83
C LYS A 156 -6.11 12.63 -9.14
N VAL A 157 -6.10 12.66 -7.82
CA VAL A 157 -5.27 11.79 -6.97
C VAL A 157 -6.12 10.83 -6.18
N ALA A 158 -5.73 9.55 -6.14
CA ALA A 158 -6.21 8.60 -5.14
C ALA A 158 -5.16 8.40 -4.05
N VAL A 159 -5.57 8.52 -2.80
CA VAL A 159 -4.76 8.09 -1.65
C VAL A 159 -4.93 6.59 -1.48
N VAL A 160 -3.82 5.87 -1.27
CA VAL A 160 -3.77 4.43 -1.04
C VAL A 160 -3.13 4.15 0.31
N ASP A 161 -3.85 3.46 1.21
CA ASP A 161 -3.34 3.10 2.54
C ASP A 161 -3.56 1.62 2.85
N ASP A 162 -2.95 1.10 3.90
CA ASP A 162 -3.19 -0.27 4.39
C ASP A 162 -4.51 -0.35 5.17
N VAL A 163 -4.65 0.44 6.23
CA VAL A 163 -5.85 0.49 7.08
C VAL A 163 -6.21 1.94 7.38
N VAL A 164 -7.47 2.29 7.15
CA VAL A 164 -8.02 3.60 7.51
C VAL A 164 -8.89 3.46 8.76
N SER A 165 -8.44 4.06 9.86
CA SER A 165 -9.18 4.13 11.14
C SER A 165 -9.81 5.53 11.31
N THR A 166 -9.24 6.39 12.11
CA THR A 166 -9.78 7.75 12.40
C THR A 166 -9.72 8.72 11.23
N GLY A 167 -8.88 8.45 10.24
CA GLY A 167 -8.68 9.31 9.08
C GLY A 167 -7.83 10.57 9.31
N SER A 168 -7.14 10.68 10.44
CA SER A 168 -6.25 11.84 10.69
C SER A 168 -5.12 11.96 9.65
N THR A 169 -4.51 10.84 9.26
CA THR A 169 -3.51 10.80 8.18
C THR A 169 -4.12 11.25 6.85
N LEU A 170 -5.35 10.82 6.55
CA LEU A 170 -6.05 11.20 5.31
C LEU A 170 -6.31 12.70 5.22
N LYS A 171 -6.68 13.33 6.35
CA LYS A 171 -6.86 14.79 6.38
C LYS A 171 -5.56 15.51 6.02
N GLY A 172 -4.44 15.10 6.61
CA GLY A 172 -3.15 15.69 6.30
C GLY A 172 -2.67 15.43 4.88
N LEU A 173 -2.93 14.24 4.33
CA LEU A 173 -2.62 13.94 2.94
C LEU A 173 -3.48 14.78 1.98
N ARG A 174 -4.77 14.97 2.28
CA ARG A 174 -5.64 15.84 1.49
C ARG A 174 -5.08 17.25 1.43
N GLU A 175 -4.80 17.85 2.59
CA GLU A 175 -4.25 19.20 2.68
C GLU A 175 -2.91 19.31 1.95
N LEU A 176 -2.03 18.32 2.09
CA LEU A 176 -0.73 18.31 1.44
C LEU A 176 -0.84 18.19 -0.10
N ILE A 177 -1.77 17.38 -0.60
CA ILE A 177 -2.06 17.24 -2.03
C ILE A 177 -2.64 18.54 -2.59
N GLU A 178 -3.55 19.19 -1.87
CA GLU A 178 -4.16 20.46 -2.26
C GLU A 178 -3.13 21.60 -2.26
N ASP A 179 -2.21 21.66 -1.28
CA ASP A 179 -1.13 22.65 -1.19
C ASP A 179 -0.22 22.63 -2.43
N VAL A 180 -0.01 21.47 -3.03
CA VAL A 180 0.79 21.33 -4.27
C VAL A 180 -0.05 21.40 -5.54
N GLY A 181 -1.34 21.74 -5.42
CA GLY A 181 -2.24 21.93 -6.55
C GLY A 181 -2.84 20.67 -7.15
N GLY A 182 -2.86 19.56 -6.40
CA GLY A 182 -3.58 18.33 -6.76
C GLY A 182 -5.02 18.33 -6.25
N GLN A 183 -5.82 17.39 -6.71
CA GLN A 183 -7.19 17.17 -6.25
C GLN A 183 -7.36 15.73 -5.75
N MET A 184 -7.58 15.51 -4.45
CA MET A 184 -7.88 14.19 -3.92
C MET A 184 -9.33 13.81 -4.25
N VAL A 185 -9.51 12.82 -5.14
CA VAL A 185 -10.83 12.37 -5.63
C VAL A 185 -11.25 11.01 -5.07
N ALA A 186 -10.30 10.21 -4.55
CA ALA A 186 -10.59 8.91 -3.96
C ALA A 186 -9.64 8.59 -2.80
N VAL A 187 -10.13 7.76 -1.89
CA VAL A 187 -9.34 7.09 -0.86
C VAL A 187 -9.55 5.60 -0.99
N MET A 188 -8.47 4.84 -1.04
CA MET A 188 -8.49 3.39 -1.18
C MET A 188 -7.69 2.75 -0.05
N ALA A 189 -8.21 1.69 0.53
CA ALA A 189 -7.51 0.95 1.58
C ALA A 189 -7.80 -0.55 1.50
N VAL A 190 -6.97 -1.37 2.11
CA VAL A 190 -7.31 -2.78 2.27
C VAL A 190 -8.51 -2.91 3.19
N PHE A 191 -8.45 -2.23 4.34
CA PHE A 191 -9.53 -2.23 5.32
C PHE A 191 -9.82 -0.84 5.86
N THR A 192 -11.08 -0.63 6.25
CA THR A 192 -11.44 0.35 7.28
C THR A 192 -11.41 -0.31 8.65
N GLU A 193 -11.25 0.46 9.73
CA GLU A 193 -11.20 -0.03 11.11
C GLU A 193 -11.98 0.88 12.05
N GLY A 194 -12.66 0.29 13.02
CA GLY A 194 -13.45 1.02 14.03
C GLY A 194 -14.80 1.50 13.48
N SER A 195 -14.99 2.81 13.31
CA SER A 195 -16.24 3.34 12.75
C SER A 195 -16.33 3.11 11.24
N PRO A 196 -17.50 2.78 10.69
CA PRO A 196 -17.71 2.66 9.25
C PRO A 196 -17.31 3.95 8.49
N ARG A 197 -16.70 3.78 7.30
CA ARG A 197 -16.20 4.87 6.45
C ARG A 197 -16.69 4.70 5.02
N GLU A 198 -17.76 5.39 4.68
CA GLU A 198 -18.34 5.38 3.31
C GLU A 198 -17.49 6.18 2.31
N ASP A 199 -16.62 7.06 2.80
CA ASP A 199 -15.70 7.88 2.01
C ASP A 199 -14.42 7.13 1.60
N VAL A 200 -14.31 5.82 1.94
CA VAL A 200 -13.15 4.98 1.64
C VAL A 200 -13.56 3.77 0.82
N ILE A 201 -12.93 3.57 -0.31
CA ILE A 201 -13.05 2.36 -1.12
C ILE A 201 -12.18 1.28 -0.48
N ALA A 202 -12.80 0.42 0.32
CA ALA A 202 -12.10 -0.66 1.03
C ALA A 202 -12.55 -2.05 0.55
N LEU A 203 -11.69 -3.05 0.76
CA LEU A 203 -12.02 -4.45 0.49
C LEU A 203 -12.79 -5.10 1.65
N GLY A 204 -12.67 -4.53 2.84
CA GLY A 204 -13.37 -5.00 4.03
C GLY A 204 -13.24 -4.06 5.21
N HIS A 205 -13.68 -4.55 6.37
CA HIS A 205 -13.69 -3.80 7.63
C HIS A 205 -13.10 -4.67 8.75
N LEU A 206 -12.23 -4.09 9.57
CA LEU A 206 -11.67 -4.72 10.77
C LEU A 206 -12.39 -4.20 12.02
N PRO A 207 -12.88 -5.09 12.88
CA PRO A 207 -13.42 -4.69 14.17
C PRO A 207 -12.31 -4.23 15.13
N LEU A 208 -12.69 -3.43 16.11
CA LEU A 208 -11.86 -3.23 17.31
C LEU A 208 -12.12 -4.37 18.29
N PHE A 209 -11.10 -4.73 19.05
CA PHE A 209 -11.15 -5.78 20.05
C PHE A 209 -10.92 -5.19 21.44
N GLU A 210 -11.56 -5.79 22.44
CA GLU A 210 -11.22 -5.56 23.83
C GLU A 210 -9.97 -6.40 24.16
N PRO A 211 -9.00 -5.85 24.89
CA PRO A 211 -7.88 -6.63 25.42
C PRO A 211 -8.38 -7.69 26.38
N GLU A 212 -7.78 -8.86 26.36
CA GLU A 212 -8.02 -9.92 27.35
C GLU A 212 -7.33 -9.59 28.66
#